data_de1d2b5db6e32c63453d406eff49917d
#
_entry.id   de1d2b5db6e32c63453d406eff49917d
#
_cell.length_a   1.000
_cell.length_b   1.000
_cell.length_c   1.000
_cell.angle_alpha   90.00
_cell.angle_beta   90.00
_cell.angle_gamma   90.00
#
_symmetry.space_group_name_H-M   'P 1'
#
loop_
_entity.id
_entity.type
_entity.pdbx_description
1 polymer ?
#
loop_
_entity_poly.entity_id
_entity_poly.type
_entity_poly.pdbx_seq_one_letter_code
_entity_poly.pdbx_strand_id
1 'polypeptide(L)'
;MHIPQLNKYNLSFPHPNEANEDGIVAWGGDLNPSRLVRAYQSGIFPWYAKDDPIIWWSPNPRLIMELDDFKLRRSLKKNLKKFTYKFDTKFQEIMQKCATTPRNHQDGTWINDDIIEAYTVLHGQGIAHSIESYIDGVLVGGLYGLSIGKVFCGESMFADVNDASKAAYAVLIKHLKLWGYEFVDCQVPTNHLKSLGAKEV
;
A
#
# COMPACT_ATOMS: atom_id res chain seq x y z
N MET A 1 24.44 -7.87 -11.15
CA MET A 1 24.02 -9.00 -10.26
C MET A 1 22.91 -9.75 -10.99
N HIS A 2 22.90 -11.09 -10.94
CA HIS A 2 21.84 -11.89 -11.60
C HIS A 2 20.58 -11.87 -10.72
N ILE A 3 19.46 -11.36 -11.27
CA ILE A 3 18.17 -11.35 -10.55
C ILE A 3 17.51 -12.72 -10.77
N PRO A 4 17.24 -13.51 -9.71
CA PRO A 4 16.70 -14.86 -9.84
C PRO A 4 15.25 -14.86 -10.30
N GLN A 5 14.91 -15.87 -11.10
CA GLN A 5 13.53 -16.15 -11.53
C GLN A 5 12.83 -17.05 -10.51
N LEU A 6 11.65 -16.64 -10.04
CA LEU A 6 10.79 -17.48 -9.20
C LEU A 6 10.02 -18.47 -10.05
N ASN A 7 9.88 -19.69 -9.57
CA ASN A 7 8.99 -20.68 -10.18
C ASN A 7 7.63 -20.76 -9.43
N LYS A 8 6.63 -21.36 -10.07
CA LYS A 8 5.27 -21.45 -9.51
C LYS A 8 5.14 -22.41 -8.31
N TYR A 9 6.07 -23.34 -8.16
CA TYR A 9 5.96 -24.44 -7.19
C TYR A 9 6.63 -24.14 -5.85
N ASN A 10 7.62 -23.26 -5.85
CA ASN A 10 8.35 -22.85 -4.64
C ASN A 10 7.97 -21.42 -4.27
N LEU A 11 7.45 -21.23 -3.06
CA LEU A 11 7.05 -19.93 -2.51
C LEU A 11 8.21 -19.16 -1.84
N SER A 12 9.43 -19.73 -1.84
CA SER A 12 10.60 -19.08 -1.22
C SER A 12 11.04 -17.87 -2.04
N PHE A 13 11.49 -16.86 -1.33
CA PHE A 13 12.16 -15.69 -1.90
C PHE A 13 13.64 -15.71 -1.53
N PRO A 14 14.51 -15.09 -2.33
CA PRO A 14 15.85 -14.70 -1.88
C PRO A 14 15.74 -13.78 -0.65
N HIS A 15 16.82 -13.68 0.11
CA HIS A 15 16.82 -12.76 1.24
C HIS A 15 16.75 -11.29 0.74
N PRO A 16 15.99 -10.38 1.39
CA PRO A 16 15.90 -8.97 0.98
C PRO A 16 17.26 -8.27 0.79
N ASN A 17 18.27 -8.64 1.59
CA ASN A 17 19.62 -8.11 1.45
C ASN A 17 20.34 -8.56 0.16
N GLU A 18 19.77 -9.48 -0.60
CA GLU A 18 20.27 -9.91 -1.92
C GLU A 18 19.65 -9.10 -3.06
N ALA A 19 18.83 -8.08 -2.74
CA ALA A 19 18.30 -7.16 -3.73
C ALA A 19 19.44 -6.45 -4.49
N ASN A 20 19.22 -6.15 -5.77
CA ASN A 20 20.15 -5.33 -6.54
C ASN A 20 20.16 -3.86 -6.05
N GLU A 21 20.97 -3.02 -6.68
CA GLU A 21 21.08 -1.59 -6.32
C GLU A 21 19.77 -0.82 -6.44
N ASP A 22 18.85 -1.27 -7.32
CA ASP A 22 17.52 -0.69 -7.47
C ASP A 22 16.50 -1.20 -6.43
N GLY A 23 16.82 -2.25 -5.69
CA GLY A 23 15.94 -2.90 -4.73
C GLY A 23 15.15 -4.08 -5.29
N ILE A 24 15.51 -4.62 -6.48
CA ILE A 24 14.86 -5.79 -7.07
C ILE A 24 15.42 -7.07 -6.46
N VAL A 25 14.54 -7.92 -5.92
CA VAL A 25 14.88 -9.19 -5.27
C VAL A 25 14.76 -10.36 -6.22
N ALA A 26 13.70 -10.37 -7.04
CA ALA A 26 13.38 -11.48 -7.95
C ALA A 26 12.41 -11.05 -9.04
N TRP A 27 12.18 -11.90 -10.04
CA TRP A 27 11.14 -11.73 -11.04
C TRP A 27 10.39 -13.04 -11.31
N GLY A 28 9.18 -12.95 -11.89
CA GLY A 28 8.34 -14.12 -12.21
C GLY A 28 7.55 -14.65 -11.01
N GLY A 29 7.26 -15.95 -11.01
CA GLY A 29 6.35 -16.56 -10.04
C GLY A 29 4.88 -16.30 -10.39
N ASP A 30 4.06 -16.01 -9.37
CA ASP A 30 2.63 -15.75 -9.48
C ASP A 30 2.17 -14.82 -8.33
N LEU A 31 0.90 -14.38 -8.38
CA LEU A 31 0.27 -13.58 -7.32
C LEU A 31 -0.61 -14.43 -6.39
N ASN A 32 -0.30 -15.72 -6.22
CA ASN A 32 -1.03 -16.56 -5.28
C ASN A 32 -1.03 -15.93 -3.88
N PRO A 33 -2.17 -15.93 -3.15
CA PRO A 33 -2.27 -15.34 -1.81
C PRO A 33 -1.17 -15.78 -0.85
N SER A 34 -0.81 -17.08 -0.85
CA SER A 34 0.25 -17.59 0.03
C SER A 34 1.64 -17.02 -0.33
N ARG A 35 1.91 -16.77 -1.62
CA ARG A 35 3.15 -16.10 -2.06
C ARG A 35 3.16 -14.63 -1.67
N LEU A 36 2.05 -13.92 -1.89
CA LEU A 36 1.92 -12.52 -1.49
C LEU A 36 2.14 -12.35 0.01
N VAL A 37 1.43 -13.12 0.85
CA VAL A 37 1.61 -13.07 2.30
C VAL A 37 3.07 -13.30 2.69
N ARG A 38 3.72 -14.31 2.11
CA ARG A 38 5.12 -14.63 2.39
C ARG A 38 6.07 -13.52 1.96
N ALA A 39 5.82 -12.89 0.81
CA ALA A 39 6.58 -11.74 0.35
C ALA A 39 6.49 -10.58 1.36
N TYR A 40 5.28 -10.16 1.71
CA TYR A 40 5.07 -9.07 2.67
C TYR A 40 5.64 -9.36 4.07
N GLN A 41 5.54 -10.61 4.54
CA GLN A 41 6.20 -11.04 5.79
C GLN A 41 7.72 -10.89 5.76
N SER A 42 8.32 -10.90 4.57
CA SER A 42 9.76 -10.74 4.35
C SER A 42 10.14 -9.31 3.92
N GLY A 43 9.22 -8.35 3.93
CA GLY A 43 9.46 -6.98 3.45
C GLY A 43 9.56 -6.86 1.93
N ILE A 44 9.06 -7.85 1.19
CA ILE A 44 9.07 -7.91 -0.27
C ILE A 44 7.66 -7.63 -0.79
N PHE A 45 7.55 -6.88 -1.89
CA PHE A 45 6.25 -6.58 -2.51
C PHE A 45 6.35 -6.62 -4.05
N PRO A 46 5.24 -6.90 -4.78
CA PRO A 46 5.21 -6.87 -6.22
C PRO A 46 5.01 -5.43 -6.72
N TRP A 47 5.80 -5.02 -7.72
CA TRP A 47 5.61 -3.75 -8.41
C TRP A 47 6.14 -3.87 -9.84
N TYR A 48 5.25 -3.81 -10.84
CA TYR A 48 5.56 -4.04 -12.25
C TYR A 48 4.50 -3.41 -13.16
N ALA A 49 4.85 -3.09 -14.41
CA ALA A 49 3.88 -2.60 -15.39
C ALA A 49 3.07 -3.76 -15.99
N LYS A 50 1.90 -3.47 -16.58
CA LYS A 50 0.93 -4.46 -17.06
C LYS A 50 1.54 -5.53 -18.00
N ASP A 51 2.47 -5.13 -18.86
CA ASP A 51 3.08 -5.99 -19.88
C ASP A 51 4.43 -6.58 -19.43
N ASP A 52 4.89 -6.24 -18.25
CA ASP A 52 6.13 -6.76 -17.67
C ASP A 52 5.87 -8.07 -16.90
N PRO A 53 6.90 -8.92 -16.75
CA PRO A 53 6.83 -9.99 -15.78
C PRO A 53 6.67 -9.43 -14.36
N ILE A 54 6.11 -10.22 -13.44
CA ILE A 54 6.02 -9.84 -12.03
C ILE A 54 7.43 -9.55 -11.52
N ILE A 55 7.66 -8.37 -10.96
CA ILE A 55 8.92 -7.98 -10.34
C ILE A 55 8.68 -7.78 -8.85
N TRP A 56 9.57 -8.35 -8.03
CA TRP A 56 9.52 -8.34 -6.57
C TRP A 56 10.59 -7.42 -6.01
N TRP A 57 10.19 -6.52 -5.12
CA TRP A 57 11.02 -5.42 -4.63
C TRP A 57 11.19 -5.45 -3.12
N SER A 58 12.37 -5.07 -2.67
CA SER A 58 12.67 -4.72 -1.28
C SER A 58 13.71 -3.60 -1.28
N PRO A 59 13.29 -2.34 -1.48
CA PRO A 59 14.21 -1.22 -1.53
C PRO A 59 14.87 -0.94 -0.18
N ASN A 60 16.11 -0.46 -0.25
CA ASN A 60 16.87 0.07 0.88
C ASN A 60 17.52 1.40 0.43
N PRO A 61 17.20 2.55 1.06
CA PRO A 61 16.39 2.70 2.29
C PRO A 61 14.88 2.40 2.09
N ARG A 62 14.21 2.01 3.21
CA ARG A 62 12.77 1.76 3.27
C ARG A 62 12.04 2.96 3.85
N LEU A 63 10.95 3.41 3.21
CA LEU A 63 10.10 4.44 3.80
C LEU A 63 9.10 3.82 4.78
N ILE A 64 9.09 4.30 6.02
CA ILE A 64 8.10 3.90 7.03
C ILE A 64 7.44 5.14 7.67
N MET A 65 6.24 4.95 8.20
CA MET A 65 5.55 5.89 9.06
C MET A 65 5.43 5.28 10.45
N GLU A 66 6.28 5.69 11.37
CA GLU A 66 6.01 5.41 12.78
C GLU A 66 4.73 6.14 13.20
N LEU A 67 3.85 5.41 13.90
CA LEU A 67 2.50 5.93 14.15
C LEU A 67 2.52 7.23 14.96
N ASP A 68 3.52 7.41 15.84
CA ASP A 68 3.67 8.61 16.66
C ASP A 68 4.26 9.81 15.90
N ASP A 69 4.96 9.57 14.80
CA ASP A 69 5.55 10.61 13.95
C ASP A 69 4.54 11.23 12.99
N PHE A 70 3.32 10.71 12.92
CA PHE A 70 2.30 11.22 12.01
C PHE A 70 1.93 12.67 12.31
N LYS A 71 2.17 13.55 11.33
CA LYS A 71 1.95 15.01 11.43
C LYS A 71 0.53 15.39 11.02
N LEU A 72 -0.40 15.35 11.96
CA LEU A 72 -1.77 15.84 11.74
C LEU A 72 -1.79 17.37 11.75
N ARG A 73 -1.58 17.98 10.58
CA ARG A 73 -1.59 19.46 10.44
C ARG A 73 -2.94 20.04 10.85
N ARG A 74 -2.94 21.27 11.39
CA ARG A 74 -4.13 21.96 11.90
C ARG A 74 -5.27 22.07 10.86
N SER A 75 -4.92 22.35 9.60
CA SER A 75 -5.88 22.40 8.49
C SER A 75 -6.54 21.04 8.24
N LEU A 76 -5.75 19.95 8.15
CA LEU A 76 -6.26 18.60 8.00
C LEU A 76 -7.16 18.20 9.18
N LYS A 77 -6.74 18.47 10.41
CA LYS A 77 -7.52 18.20 11.63
C LYS A 77 -8.92 18.87 11.57
N LYS A 78 -9.00 20.10 11.06
CA LYS A 78 -10.28 20.82 10.87
C LYS A 78 -11.12 20.13 9.77
N ASN A 79 -10.48 19.68 8.69
CA ASN A 79 -11.15 19.08 7.55
C ASN A 79 -11.63 17.64 7.81
N LEU A 80 -11.08 16.91 8.78
CA LEU A 80 -11.54 15.55 9.12
C LEU A 80 -13.05 15.47 9.37
N LYS A 81 -13.65 16.54 9.94
CA LYS A 81 -15.08 16.59 10.26
C LYS A 81 -16.00 16.71 9.04
N LYS A 82 -15.42 16.97 7.84
CA LYS A 82 -16.20 17.07 6.60
C LYS A 82 -16.52 15.70 6.00
N PHE A 83 -15.81 14.66 6.46
CA PHE A 83 -15.91 13.31 5.92
C PHE A 83 -16.56 12.37 6.92
N THR A 84 -17.28 11.41 6.41
CA THR A 84 -17.62 10.18 7.12
C THR A 84 -16.71 9.07 6.62
N TYR A 85 -16.44 8.06 7.46
CA TYR A 85 -15.47 7.03 7.14
C TYR A 85 -16.10 5.65 7.28
N LYS A 86 -15.69 4.74 6.39
CA LYS A 86 -16.02 3.32 6.49
C LYS A 86 -14.75 2.50 6.29
N PHE A 87 -14.81 1.25 6.72
CA PHE A 87 -13.74 0.28 6.56
C PHE A 87 -14.28 -0.90 5.78
N ASP A 88 -13.53 -1.36 4.79
CA ASP A 88 -13.77 -2.61 4.06
C ASP A 88 -15.15 -2.71 3.36
N THR A 89 -15.79 -1.57 3.07
CA THR A 89 -17.11 -1.58 2.42
C THR A 89 -17.03 -1.50 0.90
N LYS A 90 -15.91 -1.01 0.35
CA LYS A 90 -15.74 -0.74 -1.08
C LYS A 90 -14.32 -1.05 -1.57
N PHE A 91 -13.70 -2.13 -1.04
CA PHE A 91 -12.30 -2.46 -1.30
C PHE A 91 -11.93 -2.45 -2.80
N GLN A 92 -12.67 -3.20 -3.62
CA GLN A 92 -12.39 -3.28 -5.06
C GLN A 92 -12.59 -1.92 -5.77
N GLU A 93 -13.61 -1.13 -5.37
CA GLU A 93 -13.83 0.22 -5.91
C GLU A 93 -12.67 1.16 -5.54
N ILE A 94 -12.11 1.06 -4.31
CA ILE A 94 -10.92 1.79 -3.89
C ILE A 94 -9.73 1.44 -4.78
N MET A 95 -9.48 0.15 -5.03
CA MET A 95 -8.37 -0.28 -5.91
C MET A 95 -8.54 0.28 -7.33
N GLN A 96 -9.73 0.18 -7.92
CA GLN A 96 -10.04 0.71 -9.25
C GLN A 96 -9.82 2.23 -9.32
N LYS A 97 -10.27 2.97 -8.30
CA LYS A 97 -10.04 4.41 -8.19
C LYS A 97 -8.54 4.74 -8.07
N CYS A 98 -7.79 3.98 -7.27
CA CYS A 98 -6.33 4.12 -7.19
C CYS A 98 -5.64 3.84 -8.52
N ALA A 99 -6.11 2.85 -9.29
CA ALA A 99 -5.56 2.49 -10.59
C ALA A 99 -5.77 3.58 -11.65
N THR A 100 -6.90 4.29 -11.59
CA THR A 100 -7.27 5.33 -12.58
C THR A 100 -6.89 6.74 -12.16
N THR A 101 -6.41 6.96 -10.94
CA THR A 101 -6.00 8.29 -10.46
C THR A 101 -4.73 8.75 -11.19
N PRO A 102 -4.76 9.89 -11.90
CA PRO A 102 -3.57 10.43 -12.55
C PRO A 102 -2.47 10.74 -11.53
N ARG A 103 -1.24 10.35 -11.84
CA ARG A 103 -0.06 10.64 -11.00
C ARG A 103 0.95 11.42 -11.82
N ASN A 104 1.40 12.56 -11.28
CA ASN A 104 2.46 13.33 -11.90
C ASN A 104 3.73 12.49 -11.99
N HIS A 105 4.34 12.42 -13.18
CA HIS A 105 5.59 11.70 -13.48
C HIS A 105 5.49 10.16 -13.50
N GLN A 106 4.30 9.59 -13.69
CA GLN A 106 4.14 8.16 -13.86
C GLN A 106 3.25 7.88 -15.09
N ASP A 107 3.83 7.30 -16.14
CA ASP A 107 3.08 6.80 -17.29
C ASP A 107 2.43 5.46 -16.93
N GLY A 108 1.10 5.44 -16.81
CA GLY A 108 0.34 4.24 -16.46
C GLY A 108 0.23 3.96 -14.97
N THR A 109 -0.25 2.77 -14.66
CA THR A 109 -0.41 2.28 -13.27
C THR A 109 0.15 0.86 -13.15
N TRP A 110 0.73 0.56 -11.98
CA TRP A 110 1.11 -0.80 -11.61
C TRP A 110 -0.08 -1.62 -11.08
N ILE A 111 -1.20 -0.96 -10.77
CA ILE A 111 -2.42 -1.60 -10.28
C ILE A 111 -3.20 -2.11 -11.49
N ASN A 112 -2.76 -3.23 -12.06
CA ASN A 112 -3.40 -3.91 -13.17
C ASN A 112 -4.49 -4.89 -12.68
N ASP A 113 -5.20 -5.53 -13.63
CA ASP A 113 -6.32 -6.43 -13.31
C ASP A 113 -5.89 -7.63 -12.45
N ASP A 114 -4.70 -8.19 -12.70
CA ASP A 114 -4.16 -9.33 -11.93
C ASP A 114 -3.89 -8.93 -10.46
N ILE A 115 -3.37 -7.72 -10.24
CA ILE A 115 -3.17 -7.15 -8.89
C ILE A 115 -4.52 -6.93 -8.20
N ILE A 116 -5.52 -6.38 -8.91
CA ILE A 116 -6.86 -6.15 -8.34
C ILE A 116 -7.50 -7.47 -7.93
N GLU A 117 -7.44 -8.50 -8.79
CA GLU A 117 -7.96 -9.84 -8.48
C GLU A 117 -7.26 -10.44 -7.26
N ALA A 118 -5.93 -10.49 -7.27
CA ALA A 118 -5.16 -11.10 -6.19
C ALA A 118 -5.39 -10.42 -4.82
N TYR A 119 -5.43 -9.09 -4.80
CA TYR A 119 -5.66 -8.36 -3.54
C TYR A 119 -7.14 -8.41 -3.10
N THR A 120 -8.08 -8.57 -4.03
CA THR A 120 -9.49 -8.83 -3.68
C THR A 120 -9.63 -10.19 -2.99
N VAL A 121 -8.88 -11.21 -3.42
CA VAL A 121 -8.82 -12.50 -2.71
C VAL A 121 -8.23 -12.33 -1.30
N LEU A 122 -7.14 -11.57 -1.14
CA LEU A 122 -6.55 -11.27 0.17
C LEU A 122 -7.53 -10.49 1.06
N HIS A 123 -8.33 -9.60 0.48
CA HIS A 123 -9.38 -8.91 1.22
C HIS A 123 -10.46 -9.88 1.73
N GLY A 124 -10.92 -10.81 0.90
CA GLY A 124 -11.85 -11.87 1.32
C GLY A 124 -11.30 -12.79 2.41
N GLN A 125 -9.97 -12.86 2.56
CA GLN A 125 -9.27 -13.59 3.63
C GLN A 125 -9.00 -12.74 4.88
N GLY A 126 -9.40 -11.46 4.90
CA GLY A 126 -9.16 -10.54 6.03
C GLY A 126 -7.70 -10.10 6.17
N ILE A 127 -6.94 -10.08 5.06
CA ILE A 127 -5.53 -9.68 5.02
C ILE A 127 -5.36 -8.29 4.41
N ALA A 128 -6.09 -7.99 3.33
CA ALA A 128 -6.11 -6.69 2.71
C ALA A 128 -7.34 -5.89 3.16
N HIS A 129 -7.14 -4.59 3.41
CA HIS A 129 -8.14 -3.70 4.00
C HIS A 129 -8.20 -2.36 3.29
N SER A 130 -9.36 -1.72 3.31
CA SER A 130 -9.56 -0.37 2.80
C SER A 130 -10.14 0.57 3.85
N ILE A 131 -9.84 1.86 3.69
CA ILE A 131 -10.47 2.95 4.44
C ILE A 131 -11.04 3.93 3.43
N GLU A 132 -12.32 4.20 3.54
CA GLU A 132 -13.07 5.05 2.63
C GLU A 132 -13.44 6.38 3.29
N SER A 133 -13.34 7.48 2.53
CA SER A 133 -13.79 8.82 2.92
C SER A 133 -14.99 9.23 2.06
N TYR A 134 -16.08 9.63 2.71
CA TYR A 134 -17.32 10.02 2.06
C TYR A 134 -17.70 11.45 2.41
N ILE A 135 -18.35 12.16 1.45
CA ILE A 135 -19.10 13.40 1.66
C ILE A 135 -20.52 13.14 1.16
N ASP A 136 -21.53 13.38 1.98
CA ASP A 136 -22.96 13.20 1.65
C ASP A 136 -23.28 11.83 1.03
N GLY A 137 -22.61 10.78 1.53
CA GLY A 137 -22.76 9.40 1.04
C GLY A 137 -22.00 9.08 -0.24
N VAL A 138 -21.32 10.05 -0.85
CA VAL A 138 -20.48 9.84 -2.05
C VAL A 138 -19.06 9.50 -1.65
N LEU A 139 -18.47 8.45 -2.23
CA LEU A 139 -17.08 8.07 -2.06
C LEU A 139 -16.19 9.11 -2.76
N VAL A 140 -15.34 9.82 -2.00
CA VAL A 140 -14.50 10.91 -2.50
C VAL A 140 -13.01 10.72 -2.24
N GLY A 141 -12.63 9.67 -1.57
CA GLY A 141 -11.24 9.31 -1.34
C GLY A 141 -11.11 8.06 -0.50
N GLY A 142 -9.90 7.54 -0.43
CA GLY A 142 -9.61 6.36 0.36
C GLY A 142 -8.21 5.84 0.12
N LEU A 143 -7.91 4.74 0.77
CA LEU A 143 -6.65 4.01 0.64
C LEU A 143 -6.89 2.52 0.85
N TYR A 144 -5.93 1.70 0.42
CA TYR A 144 -5.90 0.28 0.76
C TYR A 144 -4.48 -0.17 1.11
N GLY A 145 -4.39 -1.30 1.76
CA GLY A 145 -3.14 -1.94 2.14
C GLY A 145 -3.36 -3.30 2.79
N LEU A 146 -2.29 -3.91 3.28
CA LEU A 146 -2.29 -5.23 3.90
C LEU A 146 -1.92 -5.14 5.37
N SER A 147 -2.58 -5.98 6.16
CA SER A 147 -2.32 -6.17 7.59
C SER A 147 -1.44 -7.42 7.78
N ILE A 148 -0.16 -7.22 8.08
CA ILE A 148 0.82 -8.29 8.24
C ILE A 148 1.41 -8.25 9.65
N GLY A 149 0.90 -9.10 10.52
CA GLY A 149 1.27 -9.06 11.94
C GLY A 149 0.90 -7.71 12.57
N LYS A 150 1.89 -6.96 13.05
CA LYS A 150 1.70 -5.62 13.61
C LYS A 150 2.12 -4.48 12.66
N VAL A 151 2.27 -4.77 11.39
CA VAL A 151 2.62 -3.80 10.36
C VAL A 151 1.46 -3.66 9.39
N PHE A 152 1.12 -2.43 9.03
CA PHE A 152 0.22 -2.15 7.92
C PHE A 152 1.03 -1.74 6.70
N CYS A 153 1.02 -2.55 5.64
CA CYS A 153 1.68 -2.23 4.38
C CYS A 153 0.73 -1.37 3.54
N GLY A 154 0.99 -0.06 3.47
CA GLY A 154 0.17 0.87 2.71
C GLY A 154 0.48 0.78 1.22
N GLU A 155 -0.50 0.48 0.38
CA GLU A 155 -0.31 0.23 -1.05
C GLU A 155 -0.55 1.48 -1.89
N SER A 156 -1.75 2.02 -1.81
CA SER A 156 -2.13 3.18 -2.62
C SER A 156 -3.29 3.95 -2.00
N MET A 157 -3.44 5.20 -2.47
CA MET A 157 -4.53 6.07 -2.08
C MET A 157 -4.98 6.95 -3.25
N PHE A 158 -6.25 7.36 -3.22
CA PHE A 158 -6.81 8.32 -4.15
C PHE A 158 -7.61 9.42 -3.43
N ALA A 159 -7.82 10.55 -4.10
CA ALA A 159 -8.63 11.65 -3.59
C ALA A 159 -9.27 12.41 -4.76
N ASP A 160 -10.60 12.37 -4.85
CA ASP A 160 -11.38 13.16 -5.80
C ASP A 160 -11.60 14.61 -5.27
N VAL A 161 -11.43 14.81 -3.96
CA VAL A 161 -11.48 16.14 -3.31
C VAL A 161 -10.30 16.33 -2.37
N ASN A 162 -9.95 17.59 -2.13
CA ASN A 162 -8.81 17.94 -1.28
C ASN A 162 -8.92 17.28 0.10
N ASP A 163 -7.79 16.73 0.55
CA ASP A 163 -7.60 16.09 1.86
C ASP A 163 -8.33 14.75 2.07
N ALA A 164 -9.13 14.24 1.12
CA ALA A 164 -9.92 13.02 1.33
C ALA A 164 -9.05 11.79 1.63
N SER A 165 -7.97 11.56 0.87
CA SER A 165 -7.04 10.46 1.14
C SER A 165 -6.22 10.66 2.42
N LYS A 166 -5.79 11.91 2.70
CA LYS A 166 -5.08 12.22 3.95
C LYS A 166 -5.97 12.05 5.18
N ALA A 167 -7.28 12.32 5.02
CA ALA A 167 -8.26 12.12 6.07
C ALA A 167 -8.47 10.63 6.35
N ALA A 168 -8.61 9.79 5.30
CA ALA A 168 -8.61 8.34 5.44
C ALA A 168 -7.32 7.84 6.13
N TYR A 169 -6.15 8.36 5.73
CA TYR A 169 -4.87 7.99 6.33
C TYR A 169 -4.78 8.38 7.80
N ALA A 170 -5.25 9.58 8.18
CA ALA A 170 -5.31 10.00 9.58
C ALA A 170 -6.21 9.10 10.44
N VAL A 171 -7.33 8.64 9.88
CA VAL A 171 -8.24 7.68 10.52
C VAL A 171 -7.57 6.32 10.65
N LEU A 172 -6.88 5.84 9.60
CA LEU A 172 -6.08 4.62 9.66
C LEU A 172 -5.07 4.68 10.80
N ILE A 173 -4.19 5.69 10.84
CA ILE A 173 -3.16 5.86 11.89
C ILE A 173 -3.78 5.81 13.30
N LYS A 174 -4.90 6.50 13.50
CA LYS A 174 -5.62 6.47 14.79
C LYS A 174 -6.03 5.05 15.18
N HIS A 175 -6.58 4.28 14.24
CA HIS A 175 -7.05 2.91 14.53
C HIS A 175 -5.89 1.93 14.69
N LEU A 176 -4.83 2.05 13.88
CA LEU A 176 -3.63 1.23 14.03
C LEU A 176 -3.01 1.39 15.43
N LYS A 177 -2.96 2.62 15.97
CA LYS A 177 -2.53 2.85 17.37
C LYS A 177 -3.43 2.13 18.36
N LEU A 178 -4.74 2.21 18.21
CA LEU A 178 -5.70 1.55 19.11
C LEU A 178 -5.61 0.02 19.04
N TRP A 179 -5.27 -0.53 17.87
CA TRP A 179 -5.15 -1.96 17.65
C TRP A 179 -3.75 -2.51 17.96
N GLY A 180 -2.81 -1.66 18.38
CA GLY A 180 -1.46 -2.06 18.80
C GLY A 180 -0.52 -2.40 17.63
N TYR A 181 -0.73 -1.78 16.48
CA TYR A 181 0.24 -1.82 15.38
C TYR A 181 1.47 -0.98 15.71
N GLU A 182 2.59 -1.30 15.08
CA GLU A 182 3.87 -0.65 15.32
C GLU A 182 4.11 0.51 14.33
N PHE A 183 3.97 0.26 13.03
CA PHE A 183 4.19 1.27 11.99
C PHE A 183 3.41 0.95 10.71
N VAL A 184 3.40 1.92 9.79
CA VAL A 184 2.98 1.69 8.40
C VAL A 184 4.23 1.58 7.52
N ASP A 185 4.35 0.45 6.82
CA ASP A 185 5.33 0.30 5.75
C ASP A 185 4.83 1.04 4.51
N CYS A 186 5.56 2.07 4.11
CA CYS A 186 5.25 2.92 2.97
C CYS A 186 6.09 2.60 1.73
N GLN A 187 6.92 1.57 1.79
CA GLN A 187 7.81 1.01 0.78
C GLN A 187 8.82 2.03 0.20
N VAL A 188 8.37 2.87 -0.73
CA VAL A 188 9.23 3.80 -1.47
C VAL A 188 9.04 5.25 -1.04
N PRO A 189 10.09 6.09 -1.09
CA PRO A 189 10.02 7.48 -0.68
C PRO A 189 9.10 8.30 -1.61
N THR A 190 8.16 9.05 -1.01
CA THR A 190 7.38 10.07 -1.69
C THR A 190 7.36 11.36 -0.89
N ASN A 191 7.40 12.51 -1.58
CA ASN A 191 7.30 13.82 -0.93
C ASN A 191 6.00 13.96 -0.14
N HIS A 192 4.93 13.33 -0.62
CA HIS A 192 3.63 13.33 0.05
C HIS A 192 3.71 12.69 1.43
N LEU A 193 4.19 11.45 1.53
CA LEU A 193 4.30 10.71 2.80
C LEU A 193 5.35 11.31 3.74
N LYS A 194 6.49 11.77 3.22
CA LYS A 194 7.48 12.54 4.01
C LYS A 194 6.87 13.80 4.63
N SER A 195 5.97 14.48 3.90
CA SER A 195 5.26 15.66 4.44
C SER A 195 4.29 15.34 5.58
N LEU A 196 3.85 14.09 5.68
CA LEU A 196 2.99 13.57 6.74
C LEU A 196 3.79 13.00 7.94
N GLY A 197 5.11 12.87 7.80
CA GLY A 197 5.99 12.42 8.88
C GLY A 197 6.74 11.11 8.61
N ALA A 198 6.51 10.47 7.45
CA ALA A 198 7.26 9.26 7.09
C ALA A 198 8.75 9.56 6.93
N LYS A 199 9.59 8.60 7.32
CA LYS A 199 11.05 8.67 7.28
C LYS A 199 11.66 7.43 6.63
N GLU A 200 12.82 7.60 6.04
CA GLU A 200 13.65 6.51 5.54
C GLU A 200 14.44 5.87 6.69
N VAL A 201 14.49 4.56 6.66
CA VAL A 201 15.23 3.71 7.61
C VAL A 201 16.08 2.73 6.86
#